data_a834d58310a9a94814499b7cd99aece2
#
_entry.id   a834d58310a9a94814499b7cd99aece2
#
_cell.length_a   1.000
_cell.length_b   1.000
_cell.length_c   1.000
_cell.angle_alpha   90.00
_cell.angle_beta   90.00
_cell.angle_gamma   90.00
#
_symmetry.space_group_name_H-M   'P 1'
#
loop_
_entity.id
_entity.type
_entity.pdbx_description
1 polymer ?
#
loop_
_entity_poly.entity_id
_entity_poly.type
_entity_poly.pdbx_seq_one_letter_code
_entity_poly.pdbx_strand_id
1 'polypeptide(L)'
;MSENTPEDALPTLITDWLDWKATAAALGVSVTKVRTLIREHQLAAAVPAPGAGQQVPADLVMDGEIVKGVPGLLTLFSDGGWTDREMLTWLFTPDDSLPGRPIDALRENRGSEVKRRAQALAL
;
A
#
# COMPACT_ATOMS: atom_id res chain seq x y z
N MET A 1 6.60 -25.89 4.44
CA MET A 1 6.60 -25.21 4.36
C MET A 1 6.45 -24.27 4.37
N SER A 2 6.37 -24.05 4.50
CA SER A 2 6.28 -23.10 4.49
C SER A 2 5.91 -22.36 4.89
N GLU A 3 6.05 -22.32 5.25
CA GLU A 3 5.71 -21.53 5.69
C GLU A 3 5.57 -20.22 5.93
N ASN A 4 6.22 -19.78 6.20
CA ASN A 4 6.06 -18.35 6.36
C ASN A 4 6.00 -17.69 5.01
N THR A 5 4.84 -17.54 4.49
CA THR A 5 4.65 -16.77 3.29
C THR A 5 4.58 -15.29 3.68
N PRO A 6 4.94 -14.37 2.78
CA PRO A 6 4.80 -12.93 3.07
C PRO A 6 3.38 -12.52 3.44
N GLU A 7 2.37 -13.27 3.02
CA GLU A 7 0.98 -12.98 3.36
C GLU A 7 0.75 -12.98 4.86
N ASP A 8 1.47 -13.83 5.59
CA ASP A 8 1.23 -13.98 7.02
C ASP A 8 1.63 -12.74 7.81
N ALA A 9 2.48 -11.90 7.25
CA ALA A 9 2.93 -10.70 7.93
C ALA A 9 1.93 -9.55 7.84
N LEU A 10 1.10 -9.50 6.80
CA LEU A 10 0.21 -8.35 6.57
C LEU A 10 -0.75 -8.05 7.71
N PRO A 11 -1.43 -9.05 8.33
CA PRO A 11 -2.35 -8.73 9.42
C PRO A 11 -1.65 -8.10 10.62
N THR A 12 -0.37 -8.36 10.81
CA THR A 12 0.42 -7.77 11.87
C THR A 12 0.92 -6.39 11.50
N LEU A 13 1.35 -6.23 10.25
CA LEU A 13 1.89 -4.95 9.75
C LEU A 13 0.81 -3.90 9.54
N ILE A 14 -0.37 -4.31 9.11
CA ILE A 14 -1.45 -3.42 8.76
C ILE A 14 -2.65 -3.76 9.62
N THR A 15 -3.04 -2.85 10.50
CA THR A 15 -4.14 -3.09 11.44
C THR A 15 -5.44 -2.40 11.04
N ASP A 16 -5.37 -1.37 10.21
CA ASP A 16 -6.54 -0.60 9.78
C ASP A 16 -6.77 -0.78 8.30
N TRP A 17 -7.91 -1.35 7.96
CA TRP A 17 -8.28 -1.65 6.57
C TRP A 17 -9.60 -0.99 6.23
N LEU A 18 -9.76 -0.63 4.96
CA LEU A 18 -11.00 -0.07 4.43
C LEU A 18 -11.54 -1.02 3.37
N ASP A 19 -12.83 -1.39 3.50
CA ASP A 19 -13.48 -2.14 2.42
C ASP A 19 -13.75 -1.20 1.24
N TRP A 20 -14.34 -1.74 0.17
CA TRP A 20 -14.57 -0.95 -1.04
C TRP A 20 -15.42 0.30 -0.78
N LYS A 21 -16.48 0.15 0.02
CA LYS A 21 -17.39 1.28 0.30
C LYS A 21 -16.69 2.33 1.17
N ALA A 22 -15.97 1.89 2.17
CA ALA A 22 -15.24 2.81 3.05
C ALA A 22 -14.14 3.55 2.29
N THR A 23 -13.44 2.86 1.39
CA THR A 23 -12.41 3.48 0.56
C THR A 23 -13.04 4.54 -0.36
N ALA A 24 -14.15 4.17 -1.00
CA ALA A 24 -14.88 5.09 -1.87
C ALA A 24 -15.30 6.35 -1.12
N ALA A 25 -15.85 6.16 0.08
CA ALA A 25 -16.26 7.29 0.92
C ALA A 25 -15.07 8.16 1.33
N ALA A 26 -13.96 7.54 1.71
CA ALA A 26 -12.78 8.26 2.14
C ALA A 26 -12.17 9.11 1.01
N LEU A 27 -12.27 8.64 -0.23
CA LEU A 27 -11.73 9.34 -1.39
C LEU A 27 -12.76 10.21 -2.11
N GLY A 28 -14.04 10.09 -1.75
CA GLY A 28 -15.09 10.84 -2.42
C GLY A 28 -15.33 10.39 -3.85
N VAL A 29 -15.19 9.08 -4.10
CA VAL A 29 -15.37 8.51 -5.45
C VAL A 29 -16.31 7.30 -5.37
N SER A 30 -16.64 6.72 -6.53
CA SER A 30 -17.47 5.52 -6.58
C SER A 30 -16.64 4.27 -6.29
N VAL A 31 -17.32 3.18 -5.93
CA VAL A 31 -16.66 1.88 -5.76
C VAL A 31 -16.00 1.42 -7.06
N THR A 32 -16.67 1.68 -8.19
CA THR A 32 -16.08 1.36 -9.50
C THR A 32 -14.75 2.10 -9.70
N LYS A 33 -14.69 3.37 -9.30
CA LYS A 33 -13.45 4.14 -9.40
C LYS A 33 -12.36 3.56 -8.50
N VAL A 34 -12.70 3.09 -7.30
CA VAL A 34 -11.74 2.43 -6.41
C VAL A 34 -11.11 1.23 -7.11
N ARG A 35 -11.92 0.39 -7.74
CA ARG A 35 -11.42 -0.78 -8.47
C ARG A 35 -10.49 -0.38 -9.61
N THR A 36 -10.85 0.69 -10.32
CA THR A 36 -10.02 1.20 -11.41
C THR A 36 -8.67 1.67 -10.89
N LEU A 37 -8.66 2.40 -9.76
CA LEU A 37 -7.42 2.88 -9.15
C LEU A 37 -6.49 1.73 -8.78
N ILE A 38 -7.05 0.64 -8.25
CA ILE A 38 -6.26 -0.54 -7.90
C ILE A 38 -5.70 -1.21 -9.16
N ARG A 39 -6.53 -1.38 -10.17
CA ARG A 39 -6.12 -2.00 -11.42
C ARG A 39 -5.02 -1.19 -12.12
N GLU A 40 -5.05 0.12 -11.98
CA GLU A 40 -4.08 1.02 -12.60
C GLU A 40 -2.89 1.33 -11.69
N HIS A 41 -2.76 0.62 -10.58
CA HIS A 41 -1.64 0.75 -9.64
C HIS A 41 -1.51 2.15 -9.04
N GLN A 42 -2.64 2.84 -8.89
CA GLN A 42 -2.70 4.09 -8.15
C GLN A 42 -3.00 3.83 -6.67
N LEU A 43 -3.53 2.65 -6.39
CA LEU A 43 -3.89 2.20 -5.05
C LEU A 43 -3.59 0.70 -5.01
N ALA A 44 -3.50 0.11 -3.83
CA ALA A 44 -3.25 -1.32 -3.68
C ALA A 44 -4.20 -1.93 -2.67
N ALA A 45 -4.53 -3.19 -2.88
CA ALA A 45 -5.44 -3.93 -2.00
C ALA A 45 -4.91 -5.33 -1.77
N ALA A 46 -5.29 -5.92 -0.65
CA ALA A 46 -4.96 -7.31 -0.32
C ALA A 46 -6.03 -7.86 0.60
N VAL A 47 -6.02 -9.18 0.78
CA VAL A 47 -6.92 -9.86 1.71
C VAL A 47 -6.31 -9.75 3.10
N PRO A 48 -6.99 -9.09 4.06
CA PRO A 48 -6.41 -8.87 5.40
C PRO A 48 -6.37 -10.12 6.27
N ALA A 49 -7.27 -11.06 6.01
CA ALA A 49 -7.34 -12.29 6.80
C ALA A 49 -8.01 -13.37 5.96
N PRO A 50 -7.76 -14.65 6.25
CA PRO A 50 -8.41 -15.74 5.52
C PRO A 50 -9.93 -15.57 5.56
N GLY A 51 -10.58 -15.72 4.42
CA GLY A 51 -12.03 -15.61 4.28
C GLY A 51 -12.55 -14.19 4.10
N ALA A 52 -11.73 -13.19 4.27
CA ALA A 52 -12.11 -11.81 4.02
C ALA A 52 -11.96 -11.48 2.53
N GLY A 53 -12.69 -10.46 2.06
CA GLY A 53 -12.46 -9.93 0.72
C GLY A 53 -11.24 -9.02 0.70
N GLN A 54 -10.88 -8.56 -0.49
CA GLN A 54 -9.81 -7.59 -0.64
C GLN A 54 -10.20 -6.25 0.00
N GLN A 55 -9.25 -5.62 0.66
CA GLN A 55 -9.43 -4.33 1.30
C GLN A 55 -8.20 -3.47 1.08
N VAL A 56 -8.35 -2.18 1.33
CA VAL A 56 -7.29 -1.19 1.13
C VAL A 56 -6.77 -0.76 2.51
N PRO A 57 -5.45 -0.74 2.72
CA PRO A 57 -4.93 -0.21 3.97
C PRO A 57 -5.35 1.25 4.17
N ALA A 58 -5.88 1.56 5.35
CA ALA A 58 -6.40 2.89 5.63
C ALA A 58 -5.30 3.96 5.54
N ASP A 59 -4.07 3.61 5.87
CA ASP A 59 -2.96 4.57 5.87
C ASP A 59 -2.55 5.04 4.47
N LEU A 60 -3.04 4.39 3.40
CA LEU A 60 -2.81 4.87 2.04
C LEU A 60 -3.66 6.09 1.69
N VAL A 61 -4.63 6.43 2.54
CA VAL A 61 -5.54 7.55 2.32
C VAL A 61 -5.35 8.56 3.44
N MET A 62 -5.32 9.84 3.10
CA MET A 62 -5.17 10.91 4.06
C MET A 62 -5.85 12.16 3.51
N ASP A 63 -6.68 12.80 4.35
CA ASP A 63 -7.36 14.06 3.98
C ASP A 63 -8.15 13.96 2.68
N GLY A 64 -8.79 12.81 2.46
CA GLY A 64 -9.66 12.63 1.29
C GLY A 64 -8.91 12.26 0.02
N GLU A 65 -7.61 11.98 0.09
CA GLU A 65 -6.80 11.70 -1.10
C GLU A 65 -5.88 10.52 -0.85
N ILE A 66 -5.41 9.92 -1.94
CA ILE A 66 -4.33 8.92 -1.83
C ILE A 66 -3.07 9.68 -1.41
N VAL A 67 -2.35 9.12 -0.43
CA VAL A 67 -1.12 9.74 0.08
C VAL A 67 -0.15 10.02 -1.06
N LYS A 68 0.37 11.25 -1.10
CA LYS A 68 1.28 11.69 -2.14
C LYS A 68 2.50 10.76 -2.20
N GLY A 69 2.86 10.35 -3.40
CA GLY A 69 3.97 9.43 -3.64
C GLY A 69 3.56 7.97 -3.73
N VAL A 70 2.41 7.59 -3.17
CA VAL A 70 1.95 6.20 -3.24
C VAL A 70 1.75 5.75 -4.69
N PRO A 71 1.02 6.48 -5.55
CA PRO A 71 0.84 6.02 -6.93
C PRO A 71 2.15 5.82 -7.69
N GLY A 72 3.09 6.73 -7.51
CA GLY A 72 4.39 6.61 -8.18
C GLY A 72 5.17 5.39 -7.74
N LEU A 73 5.15 5.08 -6.45
CA LEU A 73 5.83 3.90 -5.92
C LEU A 73 5.16 2.61 -6.38
N LEU A 74 3.84 2.57 -6.35
CA LEU A 74 3.12 1.38 -6.80
C LEU A 74 3.39 1.10 -8.27
N THR A 75 3.42 2.14 -9.11
CA THR A 75 3.75 1.99 -10.51
C THR A 75 5.17 1.46 -10.69
N LEU A 76 6.13 2.02 -9.97
CA LEU A 76 7.53 1.61 -10.04
C LEU A 76 7.69 0.12 -9.70
N PHE A 77 7.11 -0.31 -8.59
CA PHE A 77 7.22 -1.70 -8.16
C PHE A 77 6.44 -2.64 -9.10
N SER A 78 5.26 -2.21 -9.54
CA SER A 78 4.46 -3.01 -10.45
C SER A 78 5.19 -3.24 -11.77
N ASP A 79 5.86 -2.22 -12.29
CA ASP A 79 6.66 -2.34 -13.50
C ASP A 79 7.82 -3.32 -13.29
N GLY A 80 8.30 -3.46 -12.07
CA GLY A 80 9.32 -4.44 -11.71
C GLY A 80 8.80 -5.83 -11.42
N GLY A 81 7.50 -6.06 -11.58
CA GLY A 81 6.88 -7.36 -11.39
C GLY A 81 6.38 -7.65 -9.98
N TRP A 82 6.35 -6.67 -9.11
CA TRP A 82 5.88 -6.87 -7.74
C TRP A 82 4.35 -6.97 -7.70
N THR A 83 3.86 -7.85 -6.83
CA THR A 83 2.41 -7.94 -6.58
C THR A 83 1.98 -6.86 -5.58
N ASP A 84 0.67 -6.59 -5.53
CA ASP A 84 0.13 -5.64 -4.54
C ASP A 84 0.55 -6.05 -3.12
N ARG A 85 0.48 -7.34 -2.84
CA ARG A 85 0.81 -7.85 -1.52
C ARG A 85 2.27 -7.59 -1.16
N GLU A 86 3.17 -7.79 -2.11
CA GLU A 86 4.59 -7.50 -1.91
C GLU A 86 4.83 -6.01 -1.71
N MET A 87 4.15 -5.17 -2.49
CA MET A 87 4.28 -3.72 -2.38
C MET A 87 3.80 -3.23 -1.02
N LEU A 88 2.66 -3.75 -0.55
CA LEU A 88 2.13 -3.38 0.76
C LEU A 88 3.03 -3.86 1.88
N THR A 89 3.59 -5.05 1.77
CA THR A 89 4.52 -5.55 2.77
C THR A 89 5.71 -4.60 2.92
N TRP A 90 6.27 -4.16 1.80
CA TRP A 90 7.41 -3.22 1.84
C TRP A 90 7.01 -1.88 2.44
N LEU A 91 5.88 -1.33 2.01
CA LEU A 91 5.42 -0.01 2.49
C LEU A 91 5.16 0.02 3.99
N PHE A 92 4.74 -1.12 4.55
CA PHE A 92 4.33 -1.18 5.95
C PHE A 92 5.35 -1.84 6.87
N THR A 93 6.51 -2.26 6.34
CA THR A 93 7.58 -2.83 7.17
C THR A 93 8.50 -1.70 7.65
N PRO A 94 8.71 -1.56 8.97
CA PRO A 94 9.62 -0.53 9.48
C PRO A 94 11.01 -0.67 8.88
N ASP A 95 11.64 0.47 8.61
CA ASP A 95 12.98 0.53 8.00
C ASP A 95 13.84 1.40 8.91
N ASP A 96 14.96 0.85 9.38
CA ASP A 96 15.85 1.54 10.32
C ASP A 96 16.41 2.84 9.75
N SER A 97 16.49 2.97 8.44
CA SER A 97 17.00 4.18 7.80
C SER A 97 15.94 5.27 7.64
N LEU A 98 14.70 4.99 8.08
CA LEU A 98 13.59 5.93 8.06
C LEU A 98 13.03 6.05 9.48
N PRO A 99 12.27 7.09 9.78
CA PRO A 99 11.68 7.22 11.12
C PRO A 99 10.45 6.32 11.32
N GLY A 100 10.47 5.13 10.79
CA GLY A 100 9.38 4.16 10.90
C GLY A 100 9.20 3.42 9.61
N ARG A 101 7.94 3.27 9.18
CA ARG A 101 7.62 2.58 7.93
C ARG A 101 7.74 3.54 6.74
N PRO A 102 8.02 3.02 5.54
CA PRO A 102 7.99 3.87 4.34
C PRO A 102 6.69 4.66 4.21
N ILE A 103 5.53 4.04 4.52
CA ILE A 103 4.24 4.74 4.43
C ILE A 103 4.20 5.93 5.40
N ASP A 104 4.78 5.80 6.58
CA ASP A 104 4.81 6.90 7.55
C ASP A 104 5.61 8.07 7.02
N ALA A 105 6.75 7.81 6.37
CA ALA A 105 7.57 8.86 5.77
C ALA A 105 6.81 9.58 4.64
N LEU A 106 6.06 8.82 3.83
CA LEU A 106 5.23 9.43 2.79
C LEU A 106 4.17 10.35 3.39
N ARG A 107 3.53 9.90 4.47
CA ARG A 107 2.48 10.70 5.13
C ARG A 107 3.06 11.96 5.77
N GLU A 108 4.36 11.98 6.06
CA GLU A 108 5.07 13.14 6.57
C GLU A 108 5.72 13.96 5.46
N ASN A 109 5.36 13.68 4.20
CA ASN A 109 5.87 14.40 3.04
C ASN A 109 7.38 14.22 2.82
N ARG A 110 7.89 13.03 3.13
CA ARG A 110 9.30 12.69 2.95
C ARG A 110 9.48 11.68 1.83
N GLY A 111 8.75 11.91 0.73
CA GLY A 111 8.71 10.97 -0.39
C GLY A 111 10.03 10.77 -1.11
N SER A 112 10.91 11.77 -1.12
CA SER A 112 12.21 11.66 -1.82
C SER A 112 13.06 10.52 -1.26
N GLU A 113 13.10 10.40 0.06
CA GLU A 113 13.88 9.35 0.71
C GLU A 113 13.31 7.97 0.41
N VAL A 114 11.99 7.85 0.47
CA VAL A 114 11.31 6.58 0.18
C VAL A 114 11.54 6.20 -1.28
N LYS A 115 11.42 7.15 -2.19
CA LYS A 115 11.59 6.89 -3.62
C LYS A 115 12.98 6.37 -3.95
N ARG A 116 14.01 6.94 -3.34
CA ARG A 116 15.38 6.48 -3.57
C ARG A 116 15.56 5.01 -3.18
N ARG A 117 14.99 4.61 -2.04
CA ARG A 117 15.08 3.23 -1.59
C ARG A 117 14.31 2.29 -2.51
N ALA A 118 13.14 2.72 -2.93
CA ALA A 118 12.31 1.93 -3.83
C ALA A 118 13.01 1.72 -5.17
N GLN A 119 13.63 2.77 -5.70
CA GLN A 119 14.34 2.68 -6.97
C GLN A 119 15.49 1.68 -6.92
N ALA A 120 16.19 1.62 -5.79
CA ALA A 120 17.28 0.67 -5.62
C ALA A 120 16.79 -0.77 -5.62
N LEU A 121 15.58 -1.01 -5.09
CA LEU A 121 15.02 -2.36 -5.02
C LEU A 121 14.36 -2.80 -6.33
N ALA A 122 13.79 -1.85 -7.06
CA ALA A 122 13.00 -2.17 -8.25
C ALA A 122 13.84 -2.38 -9.51
N LEU A 123 15.12 -2.13 -9.45
CA LEU A 123 16.01 -2.26 -10.61
C LEU A 123 16.40 -3.72 -10.91
#